data_83fe985f790eb1c04c3519f32427e614
#
_entry.id   83fe985f790eb1c04c3519f32427e614
#
_cell.length_a   1.000
_cell.length_b   1.000
_cell.length_c   1.000
_cell.angle_alpha   90.00
_cell.angle_beta   90.00
_cell.angle_gamma   90.00
#
_symmetry.space_group_name_H-M   'P 1'
#
loop_
_entity.id
_entity.type
_entity.pdbx_description
1 polymer ?
#
loop_
_entity_poly.entity_id
_entity_poly.type
_entity_poly.pdbx_seq_one_letter_code
_entity_poly.pdbx_strand_id
1 'polypeptide(L)'
;MRTPVKRAGRIAAGIISLVVVTSPAAAAGNPMKLVGALNPWKDGQFSNVAPDAARHVAYLGSFDDQGVAVIDTSDPTHPVLADVLSTHIGTGHTSDSADVDTQAGYLGVSHQPWSDDAAFSGISIYDTAANPLHPPLVQRVALPGGIHTVQIDPEARTGRPYAYANAFEFGTEEAFIVDILTGAVVGTYQSPEPQGCVPADNDCQQFNSPHEGWIQRHPVTGRVLDYVAYWDSGLRIVDVTDPAHPTEVGAFDYPGAPGNCCAHYAAPTPSGNTVYLEDEIGTGGTGGIHVLDTAGCDGVDACPPHEVGFWHINGHPVQAAAINGRGSGAYHGVIQRYFSWDAHNLDVKGENTLMTANYSMGIRLIDTTDKTDPVEVSFYLPNAN
;
A
#
# COMPACT_ATOMS: atom_id res chain seq x y z
N MET A 1 -76.51 23.35 29.03
CA MET A 1 -75.52 24.17 29.67
C MET A 1 -74.49 23.25 30.31
N ARG A 2 -73.34 23.04 29.70
CA ARG A 2 -72.21 22.32 30.30
C ARG A 2 -70.95 23.14 30.12
N THR A 3 -70.37 23.56 31.23
CA THR A 3 -69.17 24.35 31.36
C THR A 3 -67.94 23.50 31.02
N PRO A 4 -66.95 24.02 30.30
CA PRO A 4 -65.71 23.29 30.05
C PRO A 4 -64.70 23.45 31.16
N VAL A 5 -64.16 22.33 31.63
CA VAL A 5 -63.06 22.26 32.59
C VAL A 5 -61.75 22.54 31.88
N LYS A 6 -61.06 23.59 32.27
CA LYS A 6 -59.71 23.89 31.85
C LYS A 6 -58.74 22.93 32.55
N ARG A 7 -58.04 22.06 31.79
CA ARG A 7 -56.87 21.34 32.28
C ARG A 7 -55.63 22.21 32.08
N ALA A 8 -55.02 22.56 33.15
CA ALA A 8 -53.69 23.17 33.18
C ALA A 8 -52.63 22.08 32.92
N GLY A 9 -51.97 22.16 31.79
CA GLY A 9 -50.81 21.29 31.47
C GLY A 9 -49.59 21.83 32.17
N ARG A 10 -49.01 21.03 33.05
CA ARG A 10 -47.68 21.28 33.59
C ARG A 10 -46.65 20.95 32.50
N ILE A 11 -45.90 21.96 32.07
CA ILE A 11 -44.71 21.79 31.24
C ILE A 11 -43.59 21.38 32.19
N ALA A 12 -43.19 20.11 32.10
CA ALA A 12 -41.98 19.66 32.74
C ALA A 12 -40.79 20.15 31.87
N ALA A 13 -40.03 21.10 32.43
CA ALA A 13 -38.76 21.50 31.84
C ALA A 13 -37.76 20.35 32.02
N GLY A 14 -37.57 19.57 30.97
CA GLY A 14 -36.52 18.58 30.89
C GLY A 14 -35.18 19.31 30.72
N ILE A 15 -34.32 19.22 31.71
CA ILE A 15 -32.92 19.65 31.62
C ILE A 15 -32.24 18.64 30.67
N ILE A 16 -31.99 19.02 29.42
CA ILE A 16 -31.10 18.29 28.51
C ILE A 16 -29.68 18.60 28.97
N SER A 17 -29.10 17.71 29.75
CA SER A 17 -27.66 17.73 30.01
C SER A 17 -26.95 17.39 28.74
N LEU A 18 -26.45 18.39 28.01
CA LEU A 18 -25.53 18.22 26.92
C LEU A 18 -24.20 17.70 27.49
N VAL A 19 -23.99 16.42 27.50
CA VAL A 19 -22.65 15.83 27.75
C VAL A 19 -21.82 16.13 26.51
N VAL A 20 -21.07 17.24 26.57
CA VAL A 20 -19.98 17.47 25.61
C VAL A 20 -18.88 16.49 25.98
N VAL A 21 -18.84 15.35 25.33
CA VAL A 21 -17.65 14.52 25.32
C VAL A 21 -16.63 15.31 24.48
N THR A 22 -15.79 16.08 25.16
CA THR A 22 -14.56 16.56 24.55
C THR A 22 -13.67 15.34 24.40
N SER A 23 -13.70 14.73 23.22
CA SER A 23 -12.57 13.93 22.79
C SER A 23 -11.33 14.79 23.02
N PRO A 24 -10.25 14.28 23.61
CA PRO A 24 -9.01 15.03 23.62
C PRO A 24 -8.75 15.39 22.15
N ALA A 25 -8.72 16.70 21.85
CA ALA A 25 -8.31 17.17 20.56
C ALA A 25 -6.94 16.51 20.34
N ALA A 26 -6.82 15.65 19.36
CA ALA A 26 -5.53 15.15 18.92
C ALA A 26 -4.65 16.39 18.85
N ALA A 27 -3.50 16.35 19.52
CA ALA A 27 -2.59 17.48 19.56
C ALA A 27 -2.34 17.81 18.09
N ALA A 28 -2.75 19.01 17.66
CA ALA A 28 -2.61 19.43 16.28
C ALA A 28 -1.10 19.41 15.99
N GLY A 29 -0.63 18.30 15.41
CA GLY A 29 0.77 18.13 15.06
C GLY A 29 1.19 19.29 14.19
N ASN A 30 2.43 19.73 14.32
CA ASN A 30 2.95 20.76 13.43
C ASN A 30 2.84 20.25 11.99
N PRO A 31 2.16 20.96 11.08
CA PRO A 31 2.04 20.51 9.70
C PRO A 31 3.41 20.38 9.05
N MET A 32 3.61 19.35 8.26
CA MET A 32 4.77 19.23 7.39
C MET A 32 4.82 20.41 6.43
N LYS A 33 6.01 20.80 6.01
CA LYS A 33 6.20 21.88 5.05
C LYS A 33 6.63 21.31 3.71
N LEU A 34 5.91 21.69 2.66
CA LEU A 34 6.38 21.47 1.30
C LEU A 34 7.66 22.29 1.07
N VAL A 35 8.73 21.64 0.63
CA VAL A 35 10.00 22.30 0.31
C VAL A 35 10.22 22.47 -1.20
N GLY A 36 9.65 21.60 -2.02
CA GLY A 36 9.70 21.65 -3.48
C GLY A 36 8.58 20.82 -4.07
N ALA A 37 8.28 21.05 -5.34
CA ALA A 37 7.29 20.29 -6.08
C ALA A 37 7.68 20.22 -7.56
N LEU A 38 7.38 19.10 -8.18
CA LEU A 38 7.51 18.88 -9.61
C LEU A 38 6.27 18.11 -10.09
N ASN A 39 5.70 18.56 -11.19
CA ASN A 39 4.72 17.78 -11.94
C ASN A 39 5.35 17.41 -13.29
N PRO A 40 5.84 16.19 -13.48
CA PRO A 40 6.52 15.79 -14.71
C PRO A 40 5.56 15.70 -15.91
N TRP A 41 4.27 15.48 -15.68
CA TRP A 41 3.25 15.39 -16.74
C TRP A 41 2.05 16.26 -16.40
N LYS A 42 1.64 17.08 -17.36
CA LYS A 42 0.59 18.11 -17.16
C LYS A 42 -0.75 17.53 -16.68
N ASP A 43 -1.12 16.37 -17.18
CA ASP A 43 -2.38 15.69 -16.86
C ASP A 43 -2.11 14.26 -16.39
N GLY A 44 -0.94 14.02 -15.78
CA GLY A 44 -0.45 12.70 -15.40
C GLY A 44 -1.19 12.13 -14.22
N GLN A 45 -1.40 10.82 -14.26
CA GLN A 45 -1.75 10.01 -13.10
C GLN A 45 -0.50 9.26 -12.67
N PHE A 46 -0.26 9.24 -11.38
CA PHE A 46 0.94 8.63 -10.79
C PHE A 46 0.53 7.36 -10.05
N SER A 47 1.37 6.33 -10.15
CA SER A 47 1.22 5.10 -9.37
C SER A 47 2.00 5.23 -8.06
N ASN A 48 3.22 4.75 -8.03
CA ASN A 48 4.07 4.74 -6.85
C ASN A 48 5.32 5.61 -7.02
N VAL A 49 5.97 5.97 -5.91
CA VAL A 49 7.25 6.68 -5.90
C VAL A 49 8.30 5.88 -5.13
N ALA A 50 9.42 5.59 -5.78
CA ALA A 50 10.56 4.91 -5.19
C ALA A 50 11.75 5.88 -5.02
N PRO A 51 12.03 6.38 -3.80
CA PRO A 51 13.12 7.30 -3.56
C PRO A 51 14.46 6.56 -3.38
N ASP A 52 15.49 7.00 -4.08
CA ASP A 52 16.88 6.66 -3.80
C ASP A 52 17.58 7.87 -3.15
N ALA A 53 17.39 8.02 -1.86
CA ALA A 53 17.89 9.15 -1.10
C ALA A 53 19.44 9.23 -1.10
N ALA A 54 20.12 8.09 -1.19
CA ALA A 54 21.57 8.05 -1.20
C ALA A 54 22.16 8.63 -2.50
N ARG A 55 21.41 8.56 -3.60
CA ARG A 55 21.80 9.08 -4.91
C ARG A 55 21.08 10.37 -5.30
N HIS A 56 20.21 10.88 -4.43
CA HIS A 56 19.39 12.07 -4.66
C HIS A 56 18.52 11.96 -5.92
N VAL A 57 17.86 10.82 -6.09
CA VAL A 57 16.93 10.55 -7.21
C VAL A 57 15.64 9.98 -6.67
N ALA A 58 14.53 10.29 -7.32
CA ALA A 58 13.25 9.61 -7.13
C ALA A 58 12.75 9.09 -8.47
N TYR A 59 12.18 7.89 -8.46
CA TYR A 59 11.52 7.28 -9.60
C TYR A 59 10.04 7.31 -9.35
N LEU A 60 9.27 7.84 -10.29
CA LEU A 60 7.82 8.01 -10.17
C LEU A 60 7.13 7.25 -11.28
N GLY A 61 6.40 6.22 -10.90
CA GLY A 61 5.58 5.42 -11.81
C GLY A 61 4.33 6.16 -12.28
N SER A 62 3.69 5.64 -13.29
CA SER A 62 2.51 6.27 -13.89
C SER A 62 1.45 5.27 -14.31
N PHE A 63 0.26 5.79 -14.57
CA PHE A 63 -0.80 5.12 -15.31
C PHE A 63 -0.80 5.57 -16.77
N ASP A 64 -1.46 4.80 -17.64
CA ASP A 64 -1.73 5.12 -19.05
C ASP A 64 -0.45 5.30 -19.91
N ASP A 65 0.55 4.41 -19.76
CA ASP A 65 1.78 4.38 -20.58
C ASP A 65 2.63 5.67 -20.57
N GLN A 66 2.50 6.50 -19.55
CA GLN A 66 3.26 7.75 -19.49
C GLN A 66 4.75 7.53 -19.20
N GLY A 67 5.12 6.34 -18.76
CA GLY A 67 6.49 5.97 -18.42
C GLY A 67 6.80 6.14 -16.93
N VAL A 68 8.09 5.99 -16.61
CA VAL A 68 8.62 6.24 -15.27
C VAL A 68 9.46 7.52 -15.30
N ALA A 69 9.04 8.55 -14.57
CA ALA A 69 9.82 9.77 -14.45
C ALA A 69 11.03 9.54 -13.54
N VAL A 70 12.20 9.92 -14.01
CA VAL A 70 13.45 9.98 -13.23
C VAL A 70 13.66 11.41 -12.80
N ILE A 71 13.61 11.65 -11.49
CA ILE A 71 13.61 12.99 -10.92
C ILE A 71 14.91 13.21 -10.12
N ASP A 72 15.71 14.18 -10.53
CA ASP A 72 16.85 14.65 -9.77
C ASP A 72 16.36 15.48 -8.57
N THR A 73 16.69 15.02 -7.37
CA THR A 73 16.33 15.63 -6.09
C THR A 73 17.57 16.17 -5.35
N SER A 74 18.68 16.40 -6.04
CA SER A 74 19.90 16.95 -5.45
C SER A 74 19.70 18.34 -4.82
N ASP A 75 18.80 19.14 -5.41
CA ASP A 75 18.19 20.30 -4.76
C ASP A 75 16.69 20.01 -4.51
N PRO A 76 16.30 19.60 -3.30
CA PRO A 76 14.92 19.24 -3.02
C PRO A 76 13.94 20.43 -3.10
N THR A 77 14.46 21.66 -3.15
CA THR A 77 13.62 22.85 -3.34
C THR A 77 13.30 23.12 -4.82
N HIS A 78 14.08 22.53 -5.73
CA HIS A 78 13.92 22.63 -7.17
C HIS A 78 14.18 21.28 -7.84
N PRO A 79 13.31 20.27 -7.60
CA PRO A 79 13.45 18.97 -8.25
C PRO A 79 13.31 19.10 -9.77
N VAL A 80 14.06 18.32 -10.54
CA VAL A 80 14.14 18.40 -11.99
C VAL A 80 13.85 17.04 -12.63
N LEU A 81 13.02 17.01 -13.66
CA LEU A 81 12.87 15.83 -14.50
C LEU A 81 14.14 15.61 -15.32
N ALA A 82 14.85 14.51 -15.01
CA ALA A 82 16.11 14.16 -15.68
C ALA A 82 15.88 13.25 -16.89
N ASP A 83 14.95 12.30 -16.77
CA ASP A 83 14.64 11.32 -17.84
C ASP A 83 13.21 10.79 -17.68
N VAL A 84 12.75 10.08 -18.72
CA VAL A 84 11.52 9.29 -18.68
C VAL A 84 11.82 7.93 -19.28
N LEU A 85 11.72 6.87 -18.44
CA LEU A 85 11.86 5.49 -18.89
C LEU A 85 10.54 5.07 -19.53
N SER A 86 10.59 4.60 -20.77
CA SER A 86 9.39 4.17 -21.48
C SER A 86 8.84 2.86 -20.92
N THR A 87 7.57 2.85 -20.58
CA THR A 87 6.79 1.64 -20.27
C THR A 87 6.14 1.05 -21.49
N HIS A 88 6.21 1.75 -22.64
CA HIS A 88 5.69 1.27 -23.90
C HIS A 88 6.59 0.18 -24.49
N ILE A 89 6.09 -1.05 -24.56
CA ILE A 89 6.84 -2.23 -25.01
C ILE A 89 6.11 -2.89 -26.19
N GLY A 90 6.68 -2.77 -27.39
CA GLY A 90 6.11 -3.35 -28.60
C GLY A 90 5.19 -2.41 -29.38
N THR A 91 4.17 -2.96 -30.02
CA THR A 91 3.22 -2.21 -30.87
C THR A 91 1.83 -2.29 -30.24
N GLY A 92 1.49 -1.40 -29.38
CA GLY A 92 0.19 -1.35 -28.72
C GLY A 92 0.28 -0.75 -27.33
N HIS A 93 -0.82 -0.66 -26.65
CA HIS A 93 -0.90 -0.29 -25.24
C HIS A 93 -0.16 -1.31 -24.40
N THR A 94 0.67 -0.90 -23.47
CA THR A 94 1.53 -1.85 -22.77
C THR A 94 1.50 -1.77 -21.26
N SER A 95 1.15 -0.65 -20.67
CA SER A 95 1.10 -0.53 -19.23
C SER A 95 0.03 0.45 -18.83
N ASP A 96 -1.10 -0.08 -18.43
CA ASP A 96 -2.14 0.75 -17.81
C ASP A 96 -1.71 1.20 -16.41
N SER A 97 -0.85 0.41 -15.74
CA SER A 97 -0.19 0.78 -14.50
C SER A 97 1.27 0.31 -14.50
N ALA A 98 2.17 1.16 -14.02
CA ALA A 98 3.58 0.87 -13.81
C ALA A 98 3.96 1.28 -12.38
N ASP A 99 4.05 0.28 -11.49
CA ASP A 99 4.60 0.46 -10.16
C ASP A 99 6.12 0.42 -10.17
N VAL A 100 6.76 1.01 -9.16
CA VAL A 100 8.21 1.14 -9.07
C VAL A 100 8.73 0.84 -7.68
N ASP A 101 9.84 0.08 -7.60
CA ASP A 101 10.63 -0.08 -6.38
C ASP A 101 12.13 0.07 -6.68
N THR A 102 12.89 0.67 -5.75
CA THR A 102 14.34 0.81 -5.86
C THR A 102 15.06 0.34 -4.61
N GLN A 103 15.86 -0.70 -4.79
CA GLN A 103 16.69 -1.29 -3.74
C GLN A 103 18.03 -1.76 -4.30
N ALA A 104 19.05 -1.78 -3.47
CA ALA A 104 20.38 -2.31 -3.79
C ALA A 104 20.99 -1.78 -5.11
N GLY A 105 20.57 -0.60 -5.58
CA GLY A 105 21.03 -0.02 -6.84
C GLY A 105 20.41 -0.64 -8.09
N TYR A 106 19.24 -1.22 -7.96
CA TYR A 106 18.33 -1.57 -9.05
C TYR A 106 17.02 -0.80 -8.91
N LEU A 107 16.35 -0.63 -10.03
CA LEU A 107 14.97 -0.16 -10.12
C LEU A 107 14.16 -1.26 -10.78
N GLY A 108 13.13 -1.73 -10.11
CA GLY A 108 12.07 -2.55 -10.65
C GLY A 108 10.94 -1.68 -11.18
N VAL A 109 10.37 -2.06 -12.31
CA VAL A 109 9.18 -1.44 -12.90
C VAL A 109 8.22 -2.56 -13.27
N SER A 110 7.03 -2.55 -12.71
CA SER A 110 5.97 -3.48 -13.09
C SER A 110 5.25 -3.02 -14.36
N HIS A 111 4.60 -3.96 -15.03
CA HIS A 111 3.77 -3.70 -16.19
C HIS A 111 2.45 -4.46 -16.05
N GLN A 112 1.41 -3.74 -15.68
CA GLN A 112 0.06 -4.28 -15.56
C GLN A 112 -0.81 -3.74 -16.70
N PRO A 113 -1.14 -4.57 -17.67
CA PRO A 113 -2.17 -4.26 -18.66
C PRO A 113 -3.55 -4.53 -18.06
N TRP A 114 -4.47 -3.57 -18.18
CA TRP A 114 -5.88 -3.76 -17.78
C TRP A 114 -6.79 -4.09 -18.97
N SER A 115 -6.26 -4.05 -20.18
CA SER A 115 -6.99 -4.38 -21.39
C SER A 115 -6.46 -5.65 -22.04
N ASP A 116 -7.33 -6.43 -22.68
CA ASP A 116 -6.98 -7.62 -23.45
C ASP A 116 -6.04 -7.33 -24.63
N ASP A 117 -5.86 -6.06 -24.98
CA ASP A 117 -5.01 -5.61 -26.10
C ASP A 117 -3.55 -5.35 -25.66
N ALA A 118 -3.22 -5.58 -24.42
CA ALA A 118 -1.89 -5.30 -23.90
C ALA A 118 -0.83 -6.24 -24.47
N ALA A 119 0.21 -5.63 -25.00
CA ALA A 119 1.29 -6.37 -25.64
C ALA A 119 2.29 -6.99 -24.65
N PHE A 120 2.31 -6.54 -23.39
CA PHE A 120 3.30 -6.99 -22.41
C PHE A 120 2.77 -6.94 -20.99
N SER A 121 2.93 -8.04 -20.26
CA SER A 121 2.79 -8.15 -18.83
C SER A 121 4.11 -8.66 -18.25
N GLY A 122 4.58 -8.12 -17.14
CA GLY A 122 5.82 -8.55 -16.52
C GLY A 122 6.56 -7.43 -15.80
N ILE A 123 7.88 -7.52 -15.79
CA ILE A 123 8.74 -6.54 -15.12
C ILE A 123 9.89 -6.07 -16.01
N SER A 124 10.34 -4.83 -15.80
CA SER A 124 11.60 -4.30 -16.32
C SER A 124 12.53 -3.96 -15.17
N ILE A 125 13.78 -4.35 -15.26
CA ILE A 125 14.81 -4.07 -14.23
C ILE A 125 15.89 -3.17 -14.83
N TYR A 126 16.22 -2.09 -14.12
CA TYR A 126 17.24 -1.14 -14.52
C TYR A 126 18.36 -1.06 -13.49
N ASP A 127 19.58 -0.75 -13.92
CA ASP A 127 20.76 -0.58 -13.06
C ASP A 127 20.94 0.89 -12.65
N THR A 128 20.43 1.27 -11.48
CA THR A 128 20.54 2.63 -10.94
C THR A 128 21.92 2.91 -10.34
N ALA A 129 22.69 1.87 -9.99
CA ALA A 129 24.05 2.06 -9.53
C ALA A 129 25.02 2.43 -10.65
N ALA A 130 24.75 1.98 -11.88
CA ALA A 130 25.54 2.36 -13.05
C ALA A 130 25.30 3.83 -13.44
N ASN A 131 24.05 4.26 -13.44
CA ASN A 131 23.66 5.65 -13.68
C ASN A 131 22.26 5.92 -13.10
N PRO A 132 22.14 6.64 -11.99
CA PRO A 132 20.84 6.83 -11.34
C PRO A 132 19.89 7.75 -12.13
N LEU A 133 20.42 8.69 -12.92
CA LEU A 133 19.60 9.64 -13.69
C LEU A 133 19.22 9.11 -15.07
N HIS A 134 19.95 8.13 -15.60
CA HIS A 134 19.65 7.45 -16.88
C HIS A 134 19.98 5.97 -16.74
N PRO A 135 19.21 5.22 -15.92
CA PRO A 135 19.56 3.84 -15.58
C PRO A 135 19.42 2.93 -16.80
N PRO A 136 20.48 2.17 -17.14
CA PRO A 136 20.41 1.24 -18.23
C PRO A 136 19.51 0.05 -17.90
N LEU A 137 18.74 -0.41 -18.89
CA LEU A 137 17.95 -1.62 -18.77
C LEU A 137 18.87 -2.83 -18.62
N VAL A 138 18.64 -3.63 -17.57
CA VAL A 138 19.32 -4.91 -17.33
C VAL A 138 18.53 -6.06 -17.94
N GLN A 139 17.22 -6.12 -17.64
CA GLN A 139 16.39 -7.25 -18.00
C GLN A 139 14.94 -6.83 -18.18
N ARG A 140 14.23 -7.55 -19.06
CA ARG A 140 12.78 -7.56 -19.17
C ARG A 140 12.29 -8.99 -19.09
N VAL A 141 11.33 -9.23 -18.21
CA VAL A 141 10.79 -10.57 -17.99
C VAL A 141 9.29 -10.53 -18.20
N ALA A 142 8.81 -11.29 -19.19
CA ALA A 142 7.38 -11.47 -19.38
C ALA A 142 6.84 -12.44 -18.32
N LEU A 143 5.78 -12.05 -17.65
CA LEU A 143 5.08 -12.80 -16.61
C LEU A 143 3.57 -12.76 -16.89
N PRO A 144 2.83 -13.82 -16.57
CA PRO A 144 1.37 -13.83 -16.76
C PRO A 144 0.65 -13.02 -15.69
N GLY A 145 -0.62 -12.71 -15.96
CA GLY A 145 -1.57 -12.24 -14.94
C GLY A 145 -1.58 -10.74 -14.64
N GLY A 146 -0.83 -9.92 -15.39
CA GLY A 146 -0.76 -8.48 -15.12
C GLY A 146 0.01 -8.19 -13.82
N ILE A 147 1.29 -7.85 -13.94
CA ILE A 147 2.11 -7.58 -12.75
C ILE A 147 1.81 -6.19 -12.23
N HIS A 148 1.19 -6.16 -11.06
CA HIS A 148 0.75 -4.92 -10.41
C HIS A 148 1.91 -4.24 -9.68
N THR A 149 2.63 -4.97 -8.84
CA THR A 149 3.75 -4.43 -8.05
C THR A 149 5.01 -5.28 -8.22
N VAL A 150 6.16 -4.68 -7.92
CA VAL A 150 7.46 -5.36 -7.93
C VAL A 150 8.32 -4.85 -6.79
N GLN A 151 8.94 -5.76 -6.03
CA GLN A 151 9.92 -5.43 -4.99
C GLN A 151 11.29 -6.00 -5.38
N ILE A 152 12.34 -5.24 -5.12
CA ILE A 152 13.73 -5.68 -5.31
C ILE A 152 14.27 -6.19 -3.97
N ASP A 153 14.92 -7.36 -3.98
CA ASP A 153 15.60 -7.87 -2.77
C ASP A 153 16.65 -6.87 -2.31
N PRO A 154 16.64 -6.42 -1.05
CA PRO A 154 17.62 -5.46 -0.53
C PRO A 154 19.07 -5.97 -0.60
N GLU A 155 19.26 -7.28 -0.81
CA GLU A 155 20.56 -7.91 -0.99
C GLU A 155 20.84 -8.29 -2.46
N ALA A 156 20.15 -7.70 -3.42
CA ALA A 156 20.22 -8.10 -4.83
C ALA A 156 21.65 -8.02 -5.42
N ARG A 157 22.51 -7.16 -4.90
CA ARG A 157 23.94 -7.08 -5.32
C ARG A 157 24.89 -7.90 -4.46
N THR A 158 24.44 -8.44 -3.34
CA THR A 158 25.32 -9.11 -2.38
C THR A 158 25.12 -10.62 -2.27
N GLY A 159 24.30 -11.19 -3.15
CA GLY A 159 24.12 -12.64 -3.26
C GLY A 159 22.70 -13.13 -3.42
N ARG A 160 21.72 -12.21 -3.48
CA ARG A 160 20.30 -12.55 -3.70
C ARG A 160 19.72 -11.73 -4.86
N PRO A 161 20.11 -11.98 -6.12
CA PRO A 161 19.72 -11.14 -7.25
C PRO A 161 18.26 -11.39 -7.66
N TYR A 162 17.33 -11.13 -6.76
CA TYR A 162 15.92 -11.44 -6.97
C TYR A 162 15.04 -10.19 -6.99
N ALA A 163 13.99 -10.29 -7.79
CA ALA A 163 12.83 -9.41 -7.78
C ALA A 163 11.59 -10.25 -7.47
N TYR A 164 10.66 -9.70 -6.74
CA TYR A 164 9.39 -10.30 -6.35
C TYR A 164 8.29 -9.53 -7.06
N ALA A 165 7.54 -10.22 -7.92
CA ALA A 165 6.56 -9.63 -8.79
C ALA A 165 5.17 -10.17 -8.47
N ASN A 166 4.26 -9.30 -8.08
CA ASN A 166 2.93 -9.66 -7.64
C ASN A 166 1.92 -9.51 -8.77
N ALA A 167 1.31 -10.62 -9.17
CA ALA A 167 0.20 -10.60 -10.11
C ALA A 167 -1.10 -10.32 -9.36
N PHE A 168 -1.78 -9.25 -9.77
CA PHE A 168 -3.02 -8.83 -9.16
C PHE A 168 -4.13 -8.77 -10.22
N GLU A 169 -5.28 -9.37 -9.94
CA GLU A 169 -6.39 -9.55 -10.86
C GLU A 169 -6.11 -10.58 -11.98
N PHE A 170 -7.05 -10.73 -12.92
CA PHE A 170 -6.94 -11.54 -14.16
C PHE A 170 -6.70 -13.04 -13.99
N GLY A 171 -7.03 -13.62 -12.82
CA GLY A 171 -7.02 -15.08 -12.63
C GLY A 171 -5.64 -15.69 -12.42
N THR A 172 -4.65 -14.88 -12.08
CA THR A 172 -3.35 -15.32 -11.61
C THR A 172 -3.16 -14.75 -10.21
N GLU A 173 -3.13 -15.62 -9.21
CA GLU A 173 -3.04 -15.27 -7.79
C GLU A 173 -1.65 -15.55 -7.24
N GLU A 174 -0.62 -15.35 -8.06
CA GLU A 174 0.76 -15.75 -7.77
C GLU A 174 1.69 -14.55 -7.57
N ALA A 175 2.58 -14.69 -6.60
CA ALA A 175 3.81 -13.91 -6.52
C ALA A 175 4.94 -14.68 -7.20
N PHE A 176 5.66 -14.04 -8.10
CA PHE A 176 6.78 -14.63 -8.84
C PHE A 176 8.10 -14.15 -8.27
N ILE A 177 9.04 -15.07 -8.07
CA ILE A 177 10.42 -14.76 -7.68
C ILE A 177 11.30 -14.90 -8.92
N VAL A 178 11.90 -13.79 -9.35
CA VAL A 178 12.64 -13.68 -10.62
C VAL A 178 14.11 -13.39 -10.33
N ASP A 179 15.00 -14.19 -10.92
CA ASP A 179 16.43 -13.86 -10.93
C ASP A 179 16.69 -12.68 -11.88
N ILE A 180 17.14 -11.57 -11.33
CA ILE A 180 17.37 -10.30 -12.03
C ILE A 180 18.42 -10.47 -13.17
N LEU A 181 19.43 -11.30 -12.95
CA LEU A 181 20.56 -11.43 -13.87
C LEU A 181 20.24 -12.32 -15.06
N THR A 182 19.41 -13.35 -14.85
CA THR A 182 19.07 -14.33 -15.89
C THR A 182 17.68 -14.16 -16.49
N GLY A 183 16.79 -13.47 -15.76
CA GLY A 183 15.37 -13.35 -16.11
C GLY A 183 14.57 -14.63 -15.85
N ALA A 184 15.15 -15.61 -15.16
CA ALA A 184 14.46 -16.85 -14.86
C ALA A 184 13.50 -16.67 -13.67
N VAL A 185 12.27 -17.20 -13.79
CA VAL A 185 11.41 -17.44 -12.64
C VAL A 185 11.99 -18.61 -11.86
N VAL A 186 12.43 -18.36 -10.63
CA VAL A 186 13.08 -19.36 -9.77
C VAL A 186 12.11 -19.98 -8.76
N GLY A 187 11.03 -19.29 -8.44
CA GLY A 187 9.98 -19.78 -7.57
C GLY A 187 8.70 -18.99 -7.73
N THR A 188 7.61 -19.54 -7.22
CA THR A 188 6.31 -18.87 -7.12
C THR A 188 5.70 -19.16 -5.77
N TYR A 189 4.89 -18.23 -5.29
CA TYR A 189 4.10 -18.40 -4.08
C TYR A 189 2.64 -18.01 -4.37
N GLN A 190 1.73 -18.82 -3.90
CA GLN A 190 0.30 -18.56 -3.86
C GLN A 190 -0.22 -18.91 -2.47
N SER A 191 -1.03 -18.05 -1.87
CA SER A 191 -1.63 -18.36 -0.57
C SER A 191 -2.53 -19.61 -0.70
N PRO A 192 -2.36 -20.61 0.18
CA PRO A 192 -3.11 -21.86 0.10
C PRO A 192 -4.59 -21.70 0.50
N GLU A 193 -4.93 -20.61 1.19
CA GLU A 193 -6.25 -20.43 1.78
C GLU A 193 -6.88 -19.12 1.27
N PRO A 194 -7.88 -19.19 0.41
CA PRO A 194 -8.73 -18.03 0.13
C PRO A 194 -9.63 -17.76 1.34
N GLN A 195 -9.12 -17.05 2.33
CA GLN A 195 -9.87 -16.67 3.53
C GLN A 195 -10.45 -15.28 3.35
N GLY A 196 -11.23 -15.09 2.39
CA GLY A 196 -11.62 -13.76 2.04
C GLY A 196 -12.90 -13.25 2.65
N CYS A 197 -13.27 -12.12 2.18
CA CYS A 197 -14.53 -11.45 2.41
C CYS A 197 -15.70 -12.40 2.38
N VAL A 198 -16.58 -12.29 3.35
CA VAL A 198 -17.84 -13.06 3.36
C VAL A 198 -18.69 -12.66 2.15
N PRO A 199 -19.15 -13.58 1.30
CA PRO A 199 -19.88 -13.30 0.06
C PRO A 199 -21.18 -12.49 0.20
N ALA A 200 -21.56 -12.09 1.41
CA ALA A 200 -22.78 -11.35 1.68
C ALA A 200 -22.68 -9.85 1.31
N ASP A 201 -21.48 -9.32 1.22
CA ASP A 201 -21.25 -7.95 0.80
C ASP A 201 -20.77 -7.97 -0.65
N ASN A 202 -21.55 -7.47 -1.56
CA ASN A 202 -21.29 -7.44 -3.00
C ASN A 202 -20.03 -6.64 -3.40
N ASP A 203 -19.25 -6.16 -2.44
CA ASP A 203 -18.07 -5.32 -2.64
C ASP A 203 -16.75 -6.08 -2.46
N CYS A 204 -16.77 -7.23 -1.83
CA CYS A 204 -15.63 -8.12 -1.80
C CYS A 204 -15.76 -9.11 -2.96
N GLN A 205 -15.06 -8.83 -4.03
CA GLN A 205 -14.79 -9.85 -5.02
C GLN A 205 -13.75 -10.77 -4.38
N GLN A 206 -13.93 -12.06 -4.45
CA GLN A 206 -13.03 -13.05 -3.86
C GLN A 206 -11.67 -13.02 -4.59
N PHE A 207 -10.87 -11.99 -4.34
CA PHE A 207 -9.52 -11.86 -4.87
C PHE A 207 -8.52 -12.34 -3.83
N ASN A 208 -8.04 -13.54 -3.97
CA ASN A 208 -6.91 -14.05 -3.20
C ASN A 208 -5.59 -13.75 -3.93
N SER A 209 -5.39 -12.48 -4.29
CA SER A 209 -4.24 -12.05 -5.07
C SER A 209 -3.24 -11.28 -4.22
N PRO A 210 -1.92 -11.52 -4.39
CA PRO A 210 -0.90 -10.69 -3.77
C PRO A 210 -0.96 -9.29 -4.37
N HIS A 211 -0.98 -8.27 -3.53
CA HIS A 211 -1.02 -6.90 -3.99
C HIS A 211 0.38 -6.27 -3.89
N GLU A 212 0.88 -6.08 -2.68
CA GLU A 212 2.20 -5.51 -2.47
C GLU A 212 2.82 -6.08 -1.19
N GLY A 213 4.16 -6.02 -1.07
CA GLY A 213 4.85 -6.59 0.07
C GLY A 213 6.18 -5.92 0.38
N TRP A 214 6.90 -6.50 1.31
CA TRP A 214 8.20 -6.02 1.77
C TRP A 214 9.13 -7.17 2.05
N ILE A 215 10.31 -7.12 1.45
CA ILE A 215 11.36 -8.13 1.65
C ILE A 215 12.31 -7.67 2.73
N GLN A 216 12.47 -8.49 3.77
CA GLN A 216 13.38 -8.20 4.87
C GLN A 216 14.13 -9.44 5.34
N ARG A 217 15.45 -9.26 5.63
CA ARG A 217 16.18 -10.27 6.40
C ARG A 217 15.87 -10.12 7.87
N HIS A 218 15.33 -11.17 8.49
CA HIS A 218 15.04 -11.18 9.92
C HIS A 218 16.34 -11.06 10.73
N PRO A 219 16.45 -10.07 11.64
CA PRO A 219 17.72 -9.69 12.24
C PRO A 219 18.30 -10.75 13.20
N VAL A 220 17.48 -11.66 13.71
CA VAL A 220 17.91 -12.69 14.66
C VAL A 220 18.23 -14.00 13.95
N THR A 221 17.33 -14.50 13.09
CA THR A 221 17.49 -15.81 12.44
C THR A 221 18.25 -15.73 11.11
N GLY A 222 18.32 -14.55 10.51
CA GLY A 222 18.92 -14.37 9.18
C GLY A 222 18.07 -14.94 8.04
N ARG A 223 16.85 -15.42 8.32
CA ARG A 223 15.87 -15.80 7.30
C ARG A 223 15.47 -14.57 6.49
N VAL A 224 15.19 -14.75 5.23
CA VAL A 224 14.63 -13.69 4.39
C VAL A 224 13.14 -13.91 4.28
N LEU A 225 12.38 -12.93 4.71
CA LEU A 225 10.93 -13.00 4.78
C LEU A 225 10.32 -11.98 3.80
N ASP A 226 9.30 -12.41 3.10
CA ASP A 226 8.41 -11.59 2.31
C ASP A 226 7.11 -11.40 3.09
N TYR A 227 6.78 -10.15 3.39
CA TYR A 227 5.55 -9.76 4.08
C TYR A 227 4.56 -9.28 3.02
N VAL A 228 3.70 -10.16 2.56
CA VAL A 228 2.83 -9.90 1.41
C VAL A 228 1.42 -9.57 1.88
N ALA A 229 0.90 -8.46 1.40
CA ALA A 229 -0.52 -8.14 1.49
C ALA A 229 -1.29 -8.91 0.41
N TYR A 230 -2.18 -9.80 0.84
CA TYR A 230 -3.10 -10.53 -0.02
C TYR A 230 -4.50 -9.92 0.12
N TRP A 231 -4.99 -9.34 -0.92
CA TRP A 231 -6.14 -8.43 -0.95
C TRP A 231 -7.30 -8.82 -0.01
N ASP A 232 -7.95 -9.94 -0.26
CA ASP A 232 -9.06 -10.40 0.60
C ASP A 232 -8.61 -11.30 1.75
N SER A 233 -7.34 -11.67 1.78
CA SER A 233 -6.81 -12.66 2.73
C SER A 233 -5.94 -12.06 3.83
N GLY A 234 -5.62 -10.77 3.77
CA GLY A 234 -4.82 -10.11 4.80
C GLY A 234 -3.32 -10.29 4.62
N LEU A 235 -2.55 -10.49 5.71
CA LEU A 235 -1.10 -10.64 5.68
C LEU A 235 -0.68 -12.09 5.47
N ARG A 236 0.32 -12.30 4.61
CA ARG A 236 1.09 -13.54 4.50
C ARG A 236 2.56 -13.25 4.78
N ILE A 237 3.18 -14.05 5.65
CA ILE A 237 4.62 -14.00 5.92
C ILE A 237 5.22 -15.25 5.30
N VAL A 238 6.05 -15.05 4.29
CA VAL A 238 6.62 -16.13 3.48
C VAL A 238 8.13 -16.17 3.66
N ASP A 239 8.66 -17.31 4.11
CA ASP A 239 10.12 -17.54 4.09
C ASP A 239 10.57 -17.78 2.66
N VAL A 240 11.33 -16.84 2.13
CA VAL A 240 11.95 -16.85 0.80
C VAL A 240 13.46 -16.99 0.87
N THR A 241 13.99 -17.51 1.98
CA THR A 241 15.44 -17.77 2.15
C THR A 241 15.96 -18.67 1.04
N ASP A 242 15.21 -19.71 0.71
CA ASP A 242 15.37 -20.46 -0.54
C ASP A 242 14.29 -20.00 -1.52
N PRO A 243 14.63 -19.16 -2.50
CA PRO A 243 13.64 -18.59 -3.41
C PRO A 243 12.97 -19.63 -4.34
N ALA A 244 13.57 -20.83 -4.48
CA ALA A 244 12.98 -21.91 -5.26
C ALA A 244 11.89 -22.68 -4.48
N HIS A 245 11.83 -22.53 -3.17
CA HIS A 245 10.90 -23.21 -2.29
C HIS A 245 10.34 -22.25 -1.24
N PRO A 246 9.60 -21.20 -1.65
CA PRO A 246 8.97 -20.30 -0.69
C PRO A 246 7.98 -21.03 0.20
N THR A 247 7.97 -20.69 1.49
CA THR A 247 7.13 -21.38 2.49
C THR A 247 6.44 -20.36 3.38
N GLU A 248 5.11 -20.42 3.45
CA GLU A 248 4.36 -19.61 4.40
C GLU A 248 4.68 -20.01 5.84
N VAL A 249 5.04 -19.02 6.65
CA VAL A 249 5.38 -19.21 8.07
C VAL A 249 4.44 -18.45 9.00
N GLY A 250 3.63 -17.56 8.49
CA GLY A 250 2.63 -16.81 9.25
C GLY A 250 1.53 -16.24 8.37
N ALA A 251 0.33 -16.19 8.91
CA ALA A 251 -0.82 -15.60 8.29
C ALA A 251 -1.66 -14.84 9.31
N PHE A 252 -2.12 -13.65 8.93
CA PHE A 252 -3.19 -12.94 9.62
C PHE A 252 -4.35 -12.82 8.65
N ASP A 253 -5.40 -13.59 8.92
CA ASP A 253 -6.65 -13.49 8.18
C ASP A 253 -7.55 -12.45 8.84
N TYR A 254 -8.23 -11.65 8.04
CA TYR A 254 -9.21 -10.73 8.58
C TYR A 254 -10.25 -11.47 9.41
N PRO A 255 -10.55 -11.01 10.64
CA PRO A 255 -11.65 -11.59 11.40
C PRO A 255 -12.93 -11.42 10.56
N GLY A 256 -13.63 -12.51 10.28
CA GLY A 256 -14.77 -12.62 9.36
C GLY A 256 -15.95 -11.68 9.63
N ALA A 257 -15.67 -10.40 9.71
CA ALA A 257 -16.63 -9.32 9.77
C ALA A 257 -16.84 -8.74 8.37
N PRO A 258 -18.06 -8.40 7.97
CA PRO A 258 -18.30 -7.66 6.75
C PRO A 258 -17.45 -6.39 6.70
N GLY A 259 -16.78 -6.16 5.58
CA GLY A 259 -15.97 -4.97 5.37
C GLY A 259 -14.49 -5.11 5.68
N ASN A 260 -14.03 -6.23 6.15
CA ASN A 260 -12.60 -6.49 6.33
C ASN A 260 -12.03 -7.09 5.04
N CYS A 261 -11.43 -6.28 4.22
CA CYS A 261 -10.73 -6.71 3.03
C CYS A 261 -9.71 -5.67 2.61
N CYS A 262 -9.06 -5.98 1.53
CA CYS A 262 -8.37 -5.03 0.68
C CYS A 262 -6.99 -4.69 1.24
N ALA A 263 -6.31 -5.71 1.79
CA ALA A 263 -4.91 -5.63 2.17
C ALA A 263 -4.07 -5.16 0.98
N HIS A 264 -3.56 -3.94 1.08
CA HIS A 264 -2.88 -3.28 0.00
C HIS A 264 -1.37 -3.37 0.13
N TYR A 265 -0.85 -3.03 1.31
CA TYR A 265 0.58 -2.99 1.59
C TYR A 265 0.89 -3.50 2.98
N ALA A 266 2.01 -4.21 3.11
CA ALA A 266 2.48 -4.70 4.40
C ALA A 266 3.96 -4.35 4.59
N ALA A 267 4.31 -3.71 5.72
CA ALA A 267 5.70 -3.40 6.03
C ALA A 267 6.05 -3.72 7.48
N PRO A 268 7.13 -4.48 7.73
CA PRO A 268 7.63 -4.77 9.05
C PRO A 268 8.45 -3.63 9.63
N THR A 269 8.52 -3.56 10.96
CA THR A 269 9.57 -2.81 11.64
C THR A 269 10.94 -3.46 11.42
N PRO A 270 12.07 -2.74 11.64
CA PRO A 270 13.40 -3.33 11.51
C PRO A 270 13.64 -4.58 12.36
N SER A 271 12.98 -4.69 13.51
CA SER A 271 13.05 -5.91 14.35
C SER A 271 12.26 -7.08 13.79
N GLY A 272 11.29 -6.84 12.91
CA GLY A 272 10.33 -7.84 12.46
C GLY A 272 9.24 -8.19 13.49
N ASN A 273 9.22 -7.51 14.63
CA ASN A 273 8.27 -7.81 15.71
C ASN A 273 6.90 -7.13 15.54
N THR A 274 6.78 -6.20 14.61
CA THR A 274 5.53 -5.52 14.26
C THR A 274 5.45 -5.40 12.76
N VAL A 275 4.29 -5.71 12.21
CA VAL A 275 3.94 -5.43 10.81
C VAL A 275 2.78 -4.45 10.78
N TYR A 276 2.88 -3.46 9.92
CA TYR A 276 1.77 -2.59 9.57
C TYR A 276 1.15 -3.12 8.29
N LEU A 277 -0.11 -3.50 8.37
CA LEU A 277 -0.91 -3.94 7.22
C LEU A 277 -1.93 -2.86 6.90
N GLU A 278 -1.93 -2.42 5.69
CA GLU A 278 -2.77 -1.32 5.23
C GLU A 278 -3.92 -1.83 4.38
N ASP A 279 -5.10 -1.23 4.58
CA ASP A 279 -6.29 -1.46 3.78
C ASP A 279 -6.56 -0.26 2.88
N GLU A 280 -6.56 -0.47 1.56
CA GLU A 280 -6.85 0.60 0.60
C GLU A 280 -8.32 0.98 0.61
N ILE A 281 -9.20 -0.02 0.73
CA ILE A 281 -10.64 0.18 0.65
C ILE A 281 -11.31 -0.62 1.75
N GLY A 282 -11.86 0.08 2.72
CA GLY A 282 -12.72 -0.58 3.70
C GLY A 282 -14.15 -0.58 3.22
N THR A 283 -14.74 -1.74 2.94
CA THR A 283 -16.18 -1.85 2.66
C THR A 283 -16.98 -1.53 3.93
N GLY A 284 -17.64 -0.38 3.92
CA GLY A 284 -18.41 0.09 5.08
C GLY A 284 -17.57 0.62 6.23
N GLY A 285 -16.26 0.70 6.07
CA GLY A 285 -15.29 1.27 6.99
C GLY A 285 -14.44 2.35 6.35
N THR A 286 -13.56 2.90 7.11
CA THR A 286 -12.42 3.68 6.65
C THR A 286 -11.27 2.72 6.46
N GLY A 287 -10.69 2.64 5.27
CA GLY A 287 -9.41 2.00 5.09
C GLY A 287 -8.41 2.56 6.10
N GLY A 288 -7.59 1.70 6.67
CA GLY A 288 -6.71 2.09 7.75
C GLY A 288 -5.50 1.20 7.84
N ILE A 289 -4.84 1.23 8.97
CA ILE A 289 -3.61 0.51 9.20
C ILE A 289 -3.78 -0.39 10.42
N HIS A 290 -3.75 -1.70 10.19
CA HIS A 290 -3.67 -2.70 11.25
C HIS A 290 -2.25 -2.76 11.79
N VAL A 291 -2.11 -2.76 13.10
CA VAL A 291 -0.85 -2.96 13.79
C VAL A 291 -0.81 -4.40 14.29
N LEU A 292 0.01 -5.21 13.65
CA LEU A 292 0.09 -6.64 13.95
C LEU A 292 1.33 -6.94 14.79
N ASP A 293 1.15 -7.65 15.90
CA ASP A 293 2.25 -8.26 16.63
C ASP A 293 2.71 -9.51 15.87
N THR A 294 3.95 -9.49 15.43
CA THR A 294 4.62 -10.54 14.70
C THR A 294 5.85 -11.06 15.47
N ALA A 295 5.95 -10.73 16.76
CA ALA A 295 7.03 -11.26 17.59
C ALA A 295 7.00 -12.80 17.61
N GLY A 296 8.10 -13.41 17.18
CA GLY A 296 8.19 -14.86 16.98
C GLY A 296 7.91 -15.34 15.55
N CYS A 297 7.52 -14.45 14.63
CA CYS A 297 7.45 -14.76 13.21
C CYS A 297 8.83 -14.61 12.56
N ASP A 298 9.73 -15.46 12.94
CA ASP A 298 11.15 -15.33 12.63
C ASP A 298 11.61 -16.21 11.44
N GLY A 299 10.66 -16.89 10.79
CA GLY A 299 10.89 -17.77 9.66
C GLY A 299 11.34 -19.19 10.01
N VAL A 300 11.43 -19.54 11.30
CA VAL A 300 11.84 -20.89 11.73
C VAL A 300 10.63 -21.78 11.97
N ASP A 301 9.68 -21.29 12.74
CA ASP A 301 8.46 -21.99 13.07
C ASP A 301 7.24 -21.18 12.59
N ALA A 302 6.13 -21.88 12.39
CA ALA A 302 4.86 -21.22 12.08
C ALA A 302 4.43 -20.30 13.23
N CYS A 303 4.01 -19.10 12.92
CA CYS A 303 3.58 -18.09 13.89
C CYS A 303 2.18 -17.58 13.57
N PRO A 304 1.34 -17.27 14.56
CA PRO A 304 0.07 -16.62 14.39
C PRO A 304 0.22 -15.09 14.64
N PRO A 305 0.44 -14.26 13.64
CA PRO A 305 0.33 -12.82 13.79
C PRO A 305 -1.04 -12.45 14.36
N HIS A 306 -1.12 -11.41 15.20
CA HIS A 306 -2.39 -10.94 15.72
C HIS A 306 -2.44 -9.42 15.83
N GLU A 307 -3.63 -8.87 15.63
CA GLU A 307 -3.84 -7.43 15.73
C GLU A 307 -3.75 -6.96 17.19
N VAL A 308 -2.98 -5.90 17.39
CA VAL A 308 -2.84 -5.23 18.69
C VAL A 308 -3.33 -3.79 18.68
N GLY A 309 -3.48 -3.18 17.51
CA GLY A 309 -3.96 -1.82 17.36
C GLY A 309 -4.42 -1.53 15.93
N PHE A 310 -5.15 -0.46 15.78
CA PHE A 310 -5.64 0.00 14.49
C PHE A 310 -5.62 1.53 14.42
N TRP A 311 -5.13 2.06 13.31
CA TRP A 311 -5.15 3.49 13.06
C TRP A 311 -5.92 3.82 11.79
N HIS A 312 -6.71 4.88 11.84
CA HIS A 312 -7.34 5.50 10.68
C HIS A 312 -7.42 7.01 10.87
N ILE A 313 -7.65 7.76 9.80
CA ILE A 313 -7.85 9.20 9.89
C ILE A 313 -9.07 9.51 10.72
N ASN A 314 -8.87 10.17 11.86
CA ASN A 314 -9.93 10.56 12.78
C ASN A 314 -10.78 11.70 12.22
N GLY A 315 -12.09 11.63 12.44
CA GLY A 315 -13.03 12.72 12.26
C GLY A 315 -14.00 12.64 11.09
N HIS A 316 -13.89 11.60 10.24
CA HIS A 316 -14.74 11.49 9.05
C HIS A 316 -15.34 10.11 8.76
N PRO A 317 -15.59 9.24 9.75
CA PRO A 317 -16.05 7.87 9.49
C PRO A 317 -17.39 7.83 8.72
N VAL A 318 -18.27 8.79 8.96
CA VAL A 318 -19.58 8.83 8.29
C VAL A 318 -19.47 9.24 6.81
N GLN A 319 -18.53 10.11 6.49
CA GLN A 319 -18.34 10.56 5.10
C GLN A 319 -17.55 9.54 4.31
N ALA A 320 -16.55 8.91 4.92
CA ALA A 320 -15.84 7.79 4.32
C ALA A 320 -16.80 6.64 4.01
N ALA A 321 -17.62 6.21 4.97
CA ALA A 321 -18.64 5.20 4.73
C ALA A 321 -19.64 5.59 3.63
N ALA A 322 -20.01 6.86 3.53
CA ALA A 322 -20.90 7.34 2.47
C ALA A 322 -20.23 7.38 1.09
N ILE A 323 -18.91 7.50 1.05
CA ILE A 323 -18.12 7.54 -0.18
C ILE A 323 -17.74 6.12 -0.59
N ASN A 324 -17.24 5.31 0.34
CA ASN A 324 -16.76 3.96 0.11
C ASN A 324 -17.88 2.93 -0.02
N GLY A 325 -19.02 3.12 0.64
CA GLY A 325 -20.20 2.23 0.53
C GLY A 325 -20.87 2.23 -0.85
N ARG A 326 -20.16 2.56 -1.90
CA ARG A 326 -20.69 2.58 -3.28
C ARG A 326 -20.17 1.46 -4.15
N GLY A 327 -19.62 0.42 -3.58
CA GLY A 327 -19.20 -0.74 -4.32
C GLY A 327 -18.12 -0.50 -5.37
N SER A 328 -17.36 -1.51 -5.66
CA SER A 328 -16.28 -1.50 -6.65
C SER A 328 -16.65 -0.94 -8.03
N GLY A 329 -17.93 -1.00 -8.42
CA GLY A 329 -18.44 -0.38 -9.65
C GLY A 329 -18.43 1.15 -9.67
N ALA A 330 -18.22 1.81 -8.54
CA ALA A 330 -18.13 3.27 -8.45
C ALA A 330 -16.68 3.80 -8.50
N TYR A 331 -15.70 2.91 -8.56
CA TYR A 331 -14.28 3.22 -8.65
C TYR A 331 -13.91 4.19 -9.77
N HIS A 332 -14.63 4.14 -10.85
CA HIS A 332 -14.45 5.02 -12.01
C HIS A 332 -15.22 6.34 -11.91
N GLY A 333 -15.88 6.61 -10.78
CA GLY A 333 -16.60 7.85 -10.57
C GLY A 333 -15.66 8.98 -10.12
N VAL A 334 -15.74 10.12 -10.82
CA VAL A 334 -14.93 11.33 -10.55
C VAL A 334 -14.93 11.76 -9.08
N ILE A 335 -15.99 11.46 -8.34
CA ILE A 335 -16.13 11.85 -6.92
C ILE A 335 -15.21 11.02 -6.01
N GLN A 336 -14.99 9.76 -6.28
CA GLN A 336 -14.14 8.89 -5.46
C GLN A 336 -12.67 9.27 -5.57
N ARG A 337 -12.19 9.64 -6.75
CA ARG A 337 -10.82 10.13 -6.97
C ARG A 337 -10.46 11.39 -6.19
N TYR A 338 -11.45 12.19 -5.80
CA TYR A 338 -11.21 13.46 -5.10
C TYR A 338 -11.43 13.41 -3.60
N PHE A 339 -12.07 12.37 -3.07
CA PHE A 339 -12.50 12.31 -1.68
C PHE A 339 -12.25 10.96 -1.01
N SER A 340 -11.40 10.11 -1.56
CA SER A 340 -10.96 8.90 -0.87
C SER A 340 -10.01 9.28 0.28
N TRP A 341 -10.17 8.62 1.41
CA TRP A 341 -9.41 8.87 2.63
C TRP A 341 -8.64 7.66 3.10
N ASP A 342 -8.78 6.60 2.35
CA ASP A 342 -8.12 5.35 2.63
C ASP A 342 -6.60 5.53 2.61
N ALA A 343 -5.92 4.74 3.38
CA ALA A 343 -4.50 4.66 3.32
C ALA A 343 -4.06 4.05 1.97
N HIS A 344 -2.90 4.43 1.48
CA HIS A 344 -2.32 3.92 0.25
C HIS A 344 -0.80 4.07 0.32
N ASN A 345 -0.13 3.00 0.56
CA ASN A 345 1.29 2.85 0.82
C ASN A 345 1.79 3.55 2.08
N LEU A 346 2.70 2.89 2.74
CA LEU A 346 3.30 3.35 3.98
C LEU A 346 4.83 3.16 3.97
N ASP A 347 5.52 3.91 4.81
CA ASP A 347 6.96 3.80 5.02
C ASP A 347 7.26 3.76 6.53
N VAL A 348 8.01 2.76 6.96
CA VAL A 348 8.34 2.51 8.36
C VAL A 348 9.70 3.10 8.70
N LYS A 349 9.75 3.98 9.67
CA LYS A 349 10.98 4.61 10.16
C LYS A 349 11.33 4.12 11.57
N GLY A 350 12.24 3.16 11.62
CA GLY A 350 12.60 2.50 12.88
C GLY A 350 11.44 1.73 13.48
N GLU A 351 11.41 1.60 14.80
CA GLU A 351 10.42 0.76 15.47
C GLU A 351 9.09 1.49 15.72
N ASN A 352 9.07 2.82 15.73
CA ASN A 352 7.98 3.58 16.33
C ASN A 352 7.45 4.73 15.47
N THR A 353 7.82 4.81 14.22
CA THR A 353 7.34 5.89 13.35
C THR A 353 6.88 5.33 12.02
N LEU A 354 5.69 5.72 11.62
CA LEU A 354 5.06 5.33 10.38
C LEU A 354 4.66 6.58 9.59
N MET A 355 4.93 6.57 8.32
CA MET A 355 4.43 7.57 7.37
C MET A 355 3.50 6.86 6.39
N THR A 356 2.32 7.42 6.14
CA THR A 356 1.36 6.87 5.19
C THR A 356 0.85 7.95 4.24
N ALA A 357 0.64 7.57 3.00
CA ALA A 357 -0.13 8.34 2.03
C ALA A 357 -1.61 7.99 2.17
N ASN A 358 -2.48 8.99 2.10
CA ASN A 358 -3.92 8.78 2.25
C ASN A 358 -4.65 9.55 1.14
N TYR A 359 -4.66 9.05 -0.04
CA TYR A 359 -5.32 9.65 -1.22
C TYR A 359 -5.50 11.16 -1.14
N SER A 360 -6.76 11.65 -1.08
CA SER A 360 -7.08 13.08 -0.99
C SER A 360 -6.69 13.73 0.34
N MET A 361 -6.34 12.93 1.34
CA MET A 361 -5.98 13.42 2.67
C MET A 361 -4.47 13.58 2.86
N GLY A 362 -3.69 13.33 1.79
CA GLY A 362 -2.26 13.60 1.75
C GLY A 362 -1.44 12.66 2.64
N ILE A 363 -0.34 13.18 3.19
CA ILE A 363 0.64 12.38 3.94
C ILE A 363 0.41 12.56 5.44
N ARG A 364 0.48 11.45 6.19
CA ARG A 364 0.38 11.42 7.65
C ARG A 364 1.65 10.85 8.26
N LEU A 365 2.06 11.41 9.39
CA LEU A 365 3.12 10.89 10.23
C LEU A 365 2.52 10.43 11.55
N ILE A 366 2.77 9.18 11.91
CA ILE A 366 2.13 8.50 13.02
C ILE A 366 3.20 8.03 13.99
N ASP A 367 3.06 8.38 15.26
CA ASP A 367 3.83 7.80 16.36
C ASP A 367 3.15 6.48 16.78
N THR A 368 3.89 5.41 16.69
CA THR A 368 3.48 4.07 17.06
C THR A 368 4.27 3.53 18.26
N THR A 369 4.75 4.39 19.13
CA THR A 369 5.44 3.99 20.36
C THR A 369 4.55 3.10 21.22
N ASP A 370 3.29 3.46 21.33
CA ASP A 370 2.23 2.57 21.82
C ASP A 370 1.56 1.91 20.61
N LYS A 371 1.84 0.62 20.41
CA LYS A 371 1.30 -0.16 19.29
C LYS A 371 -0.21 -0.35 19.38
N THR A 372 -0.79 -0.20 20.56
CA THR A 372 -2.22 -0.37 20.81
C THR A 372 -3.02 0.92 20.60
N ASP A 373 -2.35 2.07 20.56
CA ASP A 373 -2.97 3.39 20.38
C ASP A 373 -2.06 4.30 19.52
N PRO A 374 -1.91 4.03 18.22
CA PRO A 374 -1.11 4.87 17.32
C PRO A 374 -1.67 6.29 17.21
N VAL A 375 -0.79 7.30 17.22
CA VAL A 375 -1.17 8.72 17.26
C VAL A 375 -0.60 9.49 16.08
N GLU A 376 -1.46 10.19 15.31
CA GLU A 376 -1.00 11.14 14.30
C GLU A 376 -0.27 12.32 14.96
N VAL A 377 0.97 12.55 14.54
CA VAL A 377 1.82 13.61 15.08
C VAL A 377 2.11 14.74 14.08
N SER A 378 1.92 14.49 12.79
CA SER A 378 2.09 15.50 11.76
C SER A 378 1.37 15.09 10.47
N PHE A 379 1.10 16.08 9.59
CA PHE A 379 0.49 15.82 8.30
C PHE A 379 0.89 16.86 7.25
N TYR A 380 0.72 16.52 5.98
CA TYR A 380 0.75 17.41 4.85
C TYR A 380 -0.50 17.20 3.99
N LEU A 381 -1.26 18.27 3.75
CA LEU A 381 -2.37 18.28 2.80
C LEU A 381 -1.93 19.03 1.53
N PRO A 382 -1.91 18.37 0.37
CA PRO A 382 -1.74 19.07 -0.89
C PRO A 382 -2.86 20.10 -1.06
N ASN A 383 -2.52 21.31 -1.44
CA ASN A 383 -3.55 22.28 -1.79
C ASN A 383 -4.30 21.77 -3.01
N ALA A 384 -5.61 21.60 -2.90
CA ALA A 384 -6.46 21.43 -4.06
C ALA A 384 -6.39 22.74 -4.86
N ASN A 385 -5.69 22.74 -5.99
CA ASN A 385 -5.70 23.82 -6.96
C ASN A 385 -6.80 23.58 -8.00
#